data_3659b69094f3a173b21f9272139d3aef
#
_entry.id   3659b69094f3a173b21f9272139d3aef
#
_cell.length_a   1.000
_cell.length_b   1.000
_cell.length_c   1.000
_cell.angle_alpha   90.00
_cell.angle_beta   90.00
_cell.angle_gamma   90.00
#
_symmetry.space_group_name_H-M   'P 1'
#
loop_
_entity.id
_entity.type
_entity.pdbx_description
1 polymer ?
#
loop_
_entity_poly.entity_id
_entity_poly.type
_entity_poly.pdbx_seq_one_letter_code
_entity_poly.pdbx_strand_id
1 'polypeptide(L)'
;MITIKKAASLTGLSVKAIRHYESCGLMPKPERSGAGYRMYSESDIARLQQIRYFREMKFPLTDIAALLDAPAEEMQTALIRQQAEVDRVLEEYKRAQMLLQSVLPEDIDAAALSAAPDVCRPAIVATDLQNDILEGGALACGRIHLILPQLRKLFAKARRMGVPVIYVCDRHYKNDPELQLWNNHMMAGSYGVQIIDEVKPAPGDSVVYKNRFNGFVNTTLDKTLRQMQINTVIMTGW
;
A
#
# COMPACT_ATOMS: atom_id res chain seq x y z
N MET A 1 4.95 -30.12 15.28
CA MET A 1 6.01 -29.25 14.65
C MET A 1 5.86 -29.27 13.14
N ILE A 2 5.78 -28.10 12.51
CA ILE A 2 5.61 -27.92 11.05
C ILE A 2 6.62 -26.93 10.48
N THR A 3 6.87 -27.00 9.19
CA THR A 3 7.81 -26.09 8.50
C THR A 3 7.23 -24.69 8.33
N ILE A 4 8.10 -23.67 8.11
CA ILE A 4 7.68 -22.29 7.87
C ILE A 4 6.71 -22.14 6.68
N LYS A 5 6.86 -22.94 5.62
CA LYS A 5 5.92 -22.92 4.48
C LYS A 5 4.53 -23.39 4.90
N LYS A 6 4.44 -24.43 5.71
CA LYS A 6 3.17 -24.94 6.22
C LYS A 6 2.55 -23.96 7.23
N ALA A 7 3.36 -23.35 8.11
CA ALA A 7 2.92 -22.29 9.03
C ALA A 7 2.34 -21.09 8.27
N ALA A 8 3.03 -20.62 7.21
CA ALA A 8 2.56 -19.56 6.34
C ALA A 8 1.19 -19.88 5.69
N SER A 9 1.05 -21.10 5.18
CA SER A 9 -0.21 -21.58 4.59
C SER A 9 -1.38 -21.62 5.60
N LEU A 10 -1.11 -22.07 6.84
CA LEU A 10 -2.14 -22.19 7.88
C LEU A 10 -2.57 -20.83 8.46
N THR A 11 -1.63 -19.89 8.55
CA THR A 11 -1.87 -18.58 9.15
C THR A 11 -2.27 -17.51 8.13
N GLY A 12 -2.13 -17.77 6.83
CA GLY A 12 -2.32 -16.78 5.77
C GLY A 12 -1.25 -15.67 5.75
N LEU A 13 -0.14 -15.89 6.45
CA LEU A 13 0.99 -14.96 6.49
C LEU A 13 2.04 -15.36 5.45
N SER A 14 2.77 -14.36 4.92
CA SER A 14 3.93 -14.66 4.10
C SER A 14 5.10 -15.21 4.95
N VAL A 15 5.94 -16.04 4.37
CA VAL A 15 7.18 -16.52 5.01
C VAL A 15 8.06 -15.35 5.48
N LYS A 16 8.05 -14.24 4.73
CA LYS A 16 8.78 -13.01 5.08
C LYS A 16 8.20 -12.36 6.35
N ALA A 17 6.87 -12.28 6.45
CA ALA A 17 6.22 -11.73 7.64
C ALA A 17 6.55 -12.57 8.89
N ILE A 18 6.52 -13.89 8.80
CA ILE A 18 6.86 -14.77 9.94
C ILE A 18 8.31 -14.52 10.38
N ARG A 19 9.27 -14.46 9.43
CA ARG A 19 10.67 -14.15 9.76
C ARG A 19 10.85 -12.76 10.36
N HIS A 20 10.08 -11.80 9.89
CA HIS A 20 10.09 -10.45 10.45
C HIS A 20 9.58 -10.45 11.89
N TYR A 21 8.52 -11.18 12.19
CA TYR A 21 8.01 -11.31 13.56
C TYR A 21 9.00 -12.01 14.49
N GLU A 22 9.76 -12.97 14.00
CA GLU A 22 10.90 -13.55 14.74
C GLU A 22 11.97 -12.49 15.02
N SER A 23 12.35 -11.70 14.01
CA SER A 23 13.39 -10.66 14.15
C SER A 23 12.99 -9.52 15.07
N CYS A 24 11.70 -9.18 15.13
CA CYS A 24 11.16 -8.16 16.02
C CYS A 24 10.83 -8.67 17.44
N GLY A 25 11.07 -9.95 17.73
CA GLY A 25 10.78 -10.54 19.05
C GLY A 25 9.31 -10.83 19.32
N LEU A 26 8.41 -10.67 18.35
CA LEU A 26 7.00 -11.03 18.47
C LEU A 26 6.78 -12.55 18.54
N MET A 27 7.68 -13.29 17.93
CA MET A 27 7.74 -14.74 17.94
C MET A 27 8.97 -15.23 18.68
N PRO A 28 8.87 -16.34 19.44
CA PRO A 28 10.04 -16.99 19.98
C PRO A 28 10.94 -17.49 18.85
N LYS A 29 12.22 -17.72 19.15
CA LYS A 29 13.12 -18.36 18.20
C LYS A 29 12.62 -19.78 17.89
N PRO A 30 12.34 -20.08 16.60
CA PRO A 30 11.81 -21.40 16.25
C PRO A 30 12.85 -22.50 16.50
N GLU A 31 12.38 -23.66 16.90
CA GLU A 31 13.20 -24.85 16.92
C GLU A 31 13.71 -25.19 15.54
N ARG A 32 14.79 -25.99 15.50
CA ARG A 32 15.32 -26.45 14.22
C ARG A 32 15.28 -27.98 14.14
N SER A 33 14.86 -28.48 12.99
CA SER A 33 14.96 -29.91 12.70
C SER A 33 16.44 -30.35 12.62
N GLY A 34 16.67 -31.65 12.65
CA GLY A 34 18.03 -32.20 12.44
C GLY A 34 18.71 -31.78 11.13
N ALA A 35 17.93 -31.37 10.12
CA ALA A 35 18.41 -30.80 8.86
C ALA A 35 18.47 -29.22 8.89
N GLY A 36 18.33 -28.58 10.03
CA GLY A 36 18.48 -27.13 10.21
C GLY A 36 17.27 -26.30 9.84
N TYR A 37 16.15 -26.88 9.42
CA TYR A 37 14.93 -26.13 9.06
C TYR A 37 14.20 -25.62 10.30
N ARG A 38 13.62 -24.39 10.18
CA ARG A 38 12.74 -23.80 11.19
C ARG A 38 11.47 -24.61 11.34
N MET A 39 11.14 -24.96 12.58
CA MET A 39 9.99 -25.76 12.95
C MET A 39 9.10 -24.96 13.92
N TYR A 40 7.79 -25.04 13.73
CA TYR A 40 6.79 -24.29 14.51
C TYR A 40 5.82 -25.27 15.18
N SER A 41 5.54 -25.01 16.45
CA SER A 41 4.56 -25.74 17.25
C SER A 41 3.13 -25.27 16.97
N GLU A 42 2.15 -25.92 17.55
CA GLU A 42 0.76 -25.46 17.53
C GLU A 42 0.60 -24.12 18.27
N SER A 43 1.32 -23.93 19.37
CA SER A 43 1.34 -22.65 20.09
C SER A 43 1.95 -21.51 19.26
N ASP A 44 2.98 -21.78 18.46
CA ASP A 44 3.53 -20.80 17.54
C ASP A 44 2.52 -20.40 16.46
N ILE A 45 1.74 -21.37 15.97
CA ILE A 45 0.69 -21.09 14.98
C ILE A 45 -0.41 -20.23 15.61
N ALA A 46 -0.85 -20.54 16.83
CA ALA A 46 -1.84 -19.74 17.54
C ALA A 46 -1.34 -18.30 17.76
N ARG A 47 -0.07 -18.12 18.16
CA ARG A 47 0.55 -16.80 18.33
C ARG A 47 0.65 -16.03 17.00
N LEU A 48 1.02 -16.68 15.91
CA LEU A 48 1.03 -16.06 14.58
C LEU A 48 -0.37 -15.63 14.15
N GLN A 49 -1.41 -16.41 14.45
CA GLN A 49 -2.78 -16.03 14.18
C GLN A 49 -3.21 -14.81 15.02
N GLN A 50 -2.85 -14.75 16.30
CA GLN A 50 -3.09 -13.56 17.14
C GLN A 50 -2.41 -12.31 16.58
N ILE A 51 -1.13 -12.40 16.19
CA ILE A 51 -0.41 -11.29 15.57
C ILE A 51 -1.14 -10.83 14.30
N ARG A 52 -1.58 -11.76 13.47
CA ARG A 52 -2.36 -11.45 12.27
C ARG A 52 -3.64 -10.69 12.60
N TYR A 53 -4.43 -11.14 13.58
CA TYR A 53 -5.66 -10.45 13.99
C TYR A 53 -5.38 -9.02 14.46
N PHE A 54 -4.38 -8.81 15.31
CA PHE A 54 -4.00 -7.48 15.74
C PHE A 54 -3.58 -6.58 14.56
N ARG A 55 -2.84 -7.13 13.59
CA ARG A 55 -2.47 -6.40 12.37
C ARG A 55 -3.67 -6.05 11.51
N GLU A 56 -4.65 -6.93 11.39
CA GLU A 56 -5.91 -6.65 10.69
C GLU A 56 -6.69 -5.53 11.38
N MET A 57 -6.68 -5.49 12.70
CA MET A 57 -7.23 -4.40 13.53
C MET A 57 -6.35 -3.13 13.53
N LYS A 58 -5.27 -3.08 12.73
CA LYS A 58 -4.36 -1.92 12.58
C LYS A 58 -3.49 -1.59 13.78
N PHE A 59 -3.32 -2.48 14.74
CA PHE A 59 -2.34 -2.28 15.80
C PHE A 59 -0.91 -2.18 15.25
N PRO A 60 -0.09 -1.22 15.73
CA PRO A 60 1.35 -1.19 15.47
C PRO A 60 2.04 -2.44 16.04
N LEU A 61 3.17 -2.86 15.45
CA LEU A 61 3.89 -4.04 15.94
C LEU A 61 4.41 -3.86 17.37
N THR A 62 4.77 -2.65 17.76
CA THR A 62 5.17 -2.30 19.11
C THR A 62 4.11 -2.62 20.15
N ASP A 63 2.87 -2.28 19.87
CA ASP A 63 1.74 -2.49 20.75
C ASP A 63 1.33 -3.96 20.80
N ILE A 64 1.41 -4.66 19.67
CA ILE A 64 1.16 -6.09 19.57
C ILE A 64 2.08 -6.86 20.51
N ALA A 65 3.36 -6.48 20.59
CA ALA A 65 4.32 -7.13 21.48
C ALA A 65 3.85 -7.12 22.96
N ALA A 66 3.31 -5.99 23.40
CA ALA A 66 2.78 -5.85 24.77
C ALA A 66 1.46 -6.62 24.94
N LEU A 67 0.61 -6.67 23.93
CA LEU A 67 -0.73 -7.25 24.02
C LEU A 67 -0.75 -8.77 23.94
N LEU A 68 0.22 -9.39 23.29
CA LEU A 68 0.25 -10.85 23.12
C LEU A 68 0.24 -11.64 24.45
N ASP A 69 0.80 -11.05 25.48
CA ASP A 69 0.94 -11.67 26.81
C ASP A 69 0.22 -10.83 27.91
N ALA A 70 -0.64 -9.86 27.50
CA ALA A 70 -1.31 -8.94 28.41
C ALA A 70 -2.50 -9.62 29.12
N PRO A 71 -2.80 -9.19 30.37
CA PRO A 71 -4.04 -9.56 31.05
C PRO A 71 -5.28 -9.11 30.27
N ALA A 72 -6.41 -9.80 30.50
CA ALA A 72 -7.67 -9.54 29.78
C ALA A 72 -8.16 -8.09 29.92
N GLU A 73 -7.94 -7.45 31.06
CA GLU A 73 -8.35 -6.06 31.32
C GLU A 73 -7.52 -5.06 30.50
N GLU A 74 -6.21 -5.28 30.40
CA GLU A 74 -5.33 -4.45 29.57
C GLU A 74 -5.65 -4.63 28.08
N MET A 75 -5.90 -5.87 27.68
CA MET A 75 -6.34 -6.21 26.32
C MET A 75 -7.64 -5.47 25.98
N GLN A 76 -8.64 -5.51 26.86
CA GLN A 76 -9.92 -4.84 26.65
C GLN A 76 -9.73 -3.32 26.50
N THR A 77 -8.91 -2.73 27.36
CA THR A 77 -8.59 -1.30 27.32
C THR A 77 -7.93 -0.91 25.99
N ALA A 78 -6.98 -1.71 25.53
CA ALA A 78 -6.30 -1.48 24.25
C ALA A 78 -7.26 -1.60 23.06
N LEU A 79 -8.16 -2.58 23.06
CA LEU A 79 -9.17 -2.76 22.03
C LEU A 79 -10.13 -1.57 21.94
N ILE A 80 -10.60 -1.05 23.10
CA ILE A 80 -11.45 0.15 23.14
C ILE A 80 -10.72 1.37 22.56
N ARG A 81 -9.44 1.55 22.94
CA ARG A 81 -8.62 2.65 22.40
C ARG A 81 -8.43 2.51 20.88
N GLN A 82 -8.15 1.30 20.41
CA GLN A 82 -7.98 1.04 18.97
C GLN A 82 -9.28 1.25 18.20
N GLN A 83 -10.42 0.87 18.76
CA GLN A 83 -11.73 1.14 18.17
C GLN A 83 -11.93 2.64 17.98
N ALA A 84 -11.67 3.45 19.03
CA ALA A 84 -11.79 4.90 18.94
C ALA A 84 -10.86 5.52 17.89
N GLU A 85 -9.63 4.99 17.72
CA GLU A 85 -8.70 5.44 16.69
C GLU A 85 -9.18 5.08 15.27
N VAL A 86 -9.72 3.88 15.09
CA VAL A 86 -10.32 3.47 13.81
C VAL A 86 -11.51 4.33 13.46
N ASP A 87 -12.38 4.64 14.44
CA ASP A 87 -13.54 5.51 14.26
C ASP A 87 -13.11 6.94 13.88
N ARG A 88 -12.07 7.47 14.53
CA ARG A 88 -11.48 8.78 14.21
C ARG A 88 -10.99 8.82 12.75
N VAL A 89 -10.22 7.82 12.34
CA VAL A 89 -9.70 7.71 10.98
C VAL A 89 -10.85 7.55 9.96
N LEU A 90 -11.87 6.77 10.30
CA LEU A 90 -13.04 6.60 9.44
C LEU A 90 -13.80 7.92 9.24
N GLU A 91 -13.98 8.70 10.29
CA GLU A 91 -14.61 10.03 10.19
C GLU A 91 -13.77 11.02 9.37
N GLU A 92 -12.44 10.96 9.49
CA GLU A 92 -11.54 11.75 8.66
C GLU A 92 -11.68 11.38 7.17
N TYR A 93 -11.73 10.09 6.83
CA TYR A 93 -11.98 9.64 5.46
C TYR A 93 -13.37 9.99 4.95
N LYS A 94 -14.41 9.91 5.78
CA LYS A 94 -15.76 10.36 5.42
C LYS A 94 -15.81 11.85 5.10
N ARG A 95 -15.14 12.68 5.91
CA ARG A 95 -15.02 14.12 5.63
C ARG A 95 -14.30 14.38 4.32
N ALA A 96 -13.18 13.70 4.08
CA ALA A 96 -12.45 13.79 2.83
C ALA A 96 -13.32 13.34 1.64
N GLN A 97 -14.09 12.27 1.80
CA GLN A 97 -15.05 11.80 0.78
C GLN A 97 -16.15 12.84 0.50
N MET A 98 -16.73 13.44 1.55
CA MET A 98 -17.74 14.49 1.40
C MET A 98 -17.17 15.73 0.70
N LEU A 99 -15.94 16.15 1.05
CA LEU A 99 -15.25 17.24 0.37
C LEU A 99 -14.99 16.90 -1.10
N LEU A 100 -14.52 15.69 -1.39
CA LEU A 100 -14.36 15.22 -2.76
C LEU A 100 -15.69 15.22 -3.54
N GLN A 101 -16.77 14.79 -2.91
CA GLN A 101 -18.10 14.80 -3.51
C GLN A 101 -18.63 16.23 -3.72
N SER A 102 -18.36 17.16 -2.80
CA SER A 102 -18.78 18.57 -2.93
C SER A 102 -17.96 19.33 -3.97
N VAL A 103 -16.71 18.94 -4.17
CA VAL A 103 -15.81 19.54 -5.19
C VAL A 103 -15.96 18.87 -6.55
N LEU A 104 -16.65 17.72 -6.61
CA LEU A 104 -16.92 16.94 -7.80
C LEU A 104 -18.41 16.86 -8.16
N PRO A 105 -19.16 17.98 -8.31
CA PRO A 105 -20.49 17.95 -8.92
C PRO A 105 -20.37 17.45 -10.36
N GLU A 106 -21.44 16.88 -10.88
CA GLU A 106 -21.46 16.34 -12.26
C GLU A 106 -21.26 17.41 -13.34
N ASP A 107 -21.39 18.72 -13.00
CA ASP A 107 -21.42 19.87 -13.91
C ASP A 107 -20.39 20.97 -13.60
N ILE A 108 -19.20 20.68 -13.03
CA ILE A 108 -18.21 21.74 -12.85
C ILE A 108 -17.53 22.10 -14.18
N ASP A 109 -17.69 23.36 -14.57
CA ASP A 109 -16.86 24.00 -15.58
C ASP A 109 -15.40 24.09 -15.08
N ALA A 110 -14.50 23.34 -15.72
CA ALA A 110 -13.08 23.31 -15.38
C ALA A 110 -12.40 24.70 -15.43
N ALA A 111 -12.98 25.65 -16.18
CA ALA A 111 -12.51 27.04 -16.25
C ALA A 111 -12.82 27.84 -14.99
N ALA A 112 -13.92 27.56 -14.29
CA ALA A 112 -14.25 28.23 -13.03
C ALA A 112 -13.33 27.83 -11.88
N LEU A 113 -12.76 26.62 -11.91
CA LEU A 113 -11.81 26.10 -10.93
C LEU A 113 -10.43 26.82 -10.99
N SER A 114 -10.07 27.42 -12.11
CA SER A 114 -8.75 28.04 -12.28
C SER A 114 -8.64 29.49 -11.79
N ALA A 115 -9.77 30.15 -11.49
CA ALA A 115 -9.82 31.60 -11.26
C ALA A 115 -9.82 32.07 -9.78
N ALA A 116 -10.00 31.16 -8.81
CA ALA A 116 -10.07 31.54 -7.39
C ALA A 116 -8.77 31.18 -6.64
N PRO A 117 -8.18 32.08 -5.83
CA PRO A 117 -6.89 31.89 -5.17
C PRO A 117 -6.87 30.78 -4.09
N ASP A 118 -8.01 30.36 -3.58
CA ASP A 118 -8.16 29.31 -2.56
C ASP A 118 -8.76 27.99 -3.09
N VAL A 119 -8.80 27.80 -4.40
CA VAL A 119 -9.42 26.62 -4.99
C VAL A 119 -8.50 25.41 -4.91
N CYS A 120 -9.07 24.28 -4.48
CA CYS A 120 -8.45 22.97 -4.54
C CYS A 120 -8.07 22.64 -6.00
N ARG A 121 -6.77 22.52 -6.27
CA ARG A 121 -6.22 22.03 -7.54
C ARG A 121 -5.73 20.61 -7.34
N PRO A 122 -6.63 19.62 -7.50
CA PRO A 122 -6.29 18.24 -7.21
C PRO A 122 -5.52 17.61 -8.38
N ALA A 123 -4.69 16.61 -8.03
CA ALA A 123 -4.19 15.62 -8.97
C ALA A 123 -4.36 14.23 -8.39
N ILE A 124 -4.58 13.24 -9.23
CA ILE A 124 -4.46 11.84 -8.84
C ILE A 124 -3.01 11.43 -9.00
N VAL A 125 -2.41 10.90 -7.93
CA VAL A 125 -1.09 10.26 -7.97
C VAL A 125 -1.31 8.76 -7.82
N ALA A 126 -1.05 8.04 -8.91
CA ALA A 126 -1.24 6.59 -9.01
C ALA A 126 0.12 5.90 -8.88
N THR A 127 0.34 5.18 -7.78
CA THR A 127 1.62 4.53 -7.48
C THR A 127 1.62 3.06 -7.87
N ASP A 128 2.70 2.62 -8.48
CA ASP A 128 3.12 1.23 -8.65
C ASP A 128 2.07 0.30 -9.34
N LEU A 129 1.21 0.87 -10.20
CA LEU A 129 0.22 0.12 -10.99
C LEU A 129 0.89 -0.56 -12.20
N GLN A 130 1.81 -1.49 -11.92
CA GLN A 130 2.67 -2.14 -12.90
C GLN A 130 2.46 -3.66 -12.92
N ASN A 131 2.84 -4.33 -13.99
CA ASN A 131 2.50 -5.74 -14.21
C ASN A 131 3.08 -6.69 -13.16
N ASP A 132 4.18 -6.35 -12.49
CA ASP A 132 4.74 -7.18 -11.42
C ASP A 132 3.84 -7.32 -10.18
N ILE A 133 2.78 -6.50 -10.03
CA ILE A 133 1.78 -6.69 -8.96
C ILE A 133 0.62 -7.61 -9.39
N LEU A 134 0.53 -7.97 -10.66
CA LEU A 134 -0.45 -8.93 -11.16
C LEU A 134 -0.09 -10.37 -10.73
N GLU A 135 -1.04 -11.27 -10.90
CA GLU A 135 -0.81 -12.69 -10.62
C GLU A 135 0.36 -13.23 -11.46
N GLY A 136 1.30 -13.90 -10.79
CA GLY A 136 2.54 -14.40 -11.40
C GLY A 136 3.69 -13.39 -11.45
N GLY A 137 3.45 -12.12 -11.14
CA GLY A 137 4.51 -11.09 -11.05
C GLY A 137 5.35 -11.18 -9.78
N ALA A 138 6.47 -10.47 -9.76
CA ALA A 138 7.46 -10.52 -8.67
C ALA A 138 6.92 -10.02 -7.32
N LEU A 139 5.92 -9.11 -7.35
CA LEU A 139 5.24 -8.52 -6.19
C LEU A 139 3.75 -8.84 -6.16
N ALA A 140 3.33 -9.95 -6.74
CA ALA A 140 1.93 -10.31 -6.94
C ALA A 140 1.02 -10.01 -5.74
N CYS A 141 -0.02 -9.20 -5.98
CA CYS A 141 -1.08 -8.87 -5.05
C CYS A 141 -2.38 -9.55 -5.50
N GLY A 142 -2.81 -10.59 -4.79
CA GLY A 142 -3.99 -11.38 -5.17
C GLY A 142 -5.32 -10.61 -5.18
N ARG A 143 -5.34 -9.34 -4.77
CA ARG A 143 -6.55 -8.50 -4.73
C ARG A 143 -6.53 -7.34 -5.71
N ILE A 144 -5.49 -7.18 -6.51
CA ILE A 144 -5.38 -6.05 -7.44
C ILE A 144 -6.57 -5.98 -8.42
N HIS A 145 -7.04 -7.13 -8.88
CA HIS A 145 -8.19 -7.24 -9.78
C HIS A 145 -9.49 -6.62 -9.22
N LEU A 146 -9.62 -6.52 -7.89
CA LEU A 146 -10.79 -5.93 -7.25
C LEU A 146 -10.82 -4.40 -7.38
N ILE A 147 -9.65 -3.76 -7.45
CA ILE A 147 -9.54 -2.30 -7.49
C ILE A 147 -9.36 -1.75 -8.90
N LEU A 148 -8.81 -2.51 -9.84
CA LEU A 148 -8.58 -2.05 -11.22
C LEU A 148 -9.83 -1.46 -11.91
N PRO A 149 -11.04 -2.08 -11.83
CA PRO A 149 -12.23 -1.51 -12.41
C PRO A 149 -12.62 -0.14 -11.80
N GLN A 150 -12.37 0.05 -10.51
CA GLN A 150 -12.66 1.31 -9.82
C GLN A 150 -11.63 2.38 -10.17
N LEU A 151 -10.34 2.01 -10.25
CA LEU A 151 -9.28 2.91 -10.71
C LEU A 151 -9.52 3.39 -12.13
N ARG A 152 -9.93 2.49 -13.03
CA ARG A 152 -10.30 2.85 -14.40
C ARG A 152 -11.42 3.89 -14.45
N LYS A 153 -12.47 3.70 -13.65
CA LYS A 153 -13.57 4.67 -13.54
C LYS A 153 -13.09 6.02 -12.98
N LEU A 154 -12.28 5.97 -11.93
CA LEU A 154 -11.71 7.16 -11.29
C LEU A 154 -10.87 7.96 -12.28
N PHE A 155 -9.92 7.33 -12.98
CA PHE A 155 -9.06 8.00 -13.96
C PHE A 155 -9.86 8.56 -15.13
N ALA A 156 -10.84 7.82 -15.64
CA ALA A 156 -11.71 8.31 -16.69
C ALA A 156 -12.52 9.55 -16.23
N LYS A 157 -13.02 9.55 -14.99
CA LYS A 157 -13.73 10.71 -14.42
C LYS A 157 -12.78 11.89 -14.25
N ALA A 158 -11.60 11.69 -13.66
CA ALA A 158 -10.59 12.73 -13.46
C ALA A 158 -10.23 13.41 -14.78
N ARG A 159 -9.92 12.65 -15.82
CA ARG A 159 -9.58 13.17 -17.16
C ARG A 159 -10.71 14.01 -17.75
N ARG A 160 -11.97 13.56 -17.64
CA ARG A 160 -13.13 14.36 -18.12
C ARG A 160 -13.27 15.70 -17.38
N MET A 161 -12.82 15.74 -16.12
CA MET A 161 -12.88 16.93 -15.26
C MET A 161 -11.62 17.81 -15.35
N GLY A 162 -10.65 17.47 -16.21
CA GLY A 162 -9.39 18.19 -16.30
C GLY A 162 -8.47 17.98 -15.08
N VAL A 163 -8.76 17.00 -14.22
CA VAL A 163 -7.90 16.65 -13.09
C VAL A 163 -6.75 15.77 -13.59
N PRO A 164 -5.48 16.20 -13.42
CA PRO A 164 -4.33 15.46 -13.89
C PRO A 164 -4.20 14.10 -13.22
N VAL A 165 -3.78 13.08 -13.99
CA VAL A 165 -3.37 11.78 -13.47
C VAL A 165 -1.86 11.66 -13.65
N ILE A 166 -1.16 11.43 -12.54
CA ILE A 166 0.30 11.31 -12.48
C ILE A 166 0.63 9.90 -12.00
N TYR A 167 1.25 9.12 -12.85
CA TYR A 167 1.73 7.79 -12.49
C TYR A 167 3.12 7.90 -11.87
N VAL A 168 3.31 7.29 -10.72
CA VAL A 168 4.61 7.18 -10.05
C VAL A 168 4.97 5.69 -10.02
N CYS A 169 5.90 5.31 -10.87
CA CYS A 169 6.18 3.92 -11.21
C CYS A 169 7.59 3.53 -10.79
N ASP A 170 7.76 2.35 -10.21
CA ASP A 170 9.10 1.79 -10.00
C ASP A 170 9.77 1.47 -11.34
N ARG A 171 11.07 1.76 -11.41
CA ARG A 171 11.94 1.33 -12.48
C ARG A 171 13.32 1.05 -11.92
N HIS A 172 13.60 -0.20 -11.70
CA HIS A 172 14.87 -0.64 -11.12
C HIS A 172 15.89 -1.07 -12.16
N TYR A 173 17.15 -0.85 -11.82
CA TYR A 173 18.31 -1.33 -12.55
C TYR A 173 19.11 -2.30 -11.65
N LYS A 174 19.91 -3.19 -12.26
CA LYS A 174 20.58 -4.31 -11.59
C LYS A 174 21.31 -3.97 -10.28
N ASN A 175 21.78 -2.75 -10.11
CA ASN A 175 22.57 -2.32 -8.95
C ASN A 175 21.79 -1.38 -8.00
N ASP A 176 20.49 -1.26 -8.14
CA ASP A 176 19.70 -0.41 -7.26
C ASP A 176 19.72 -0.96 -5.83
N PRO A 177 20.03 -0.14 -4.82
CA PRO A 177 20.13 -0.58 -3.43
C PRO A 177 18.85 -1.20 -2.87
N GLU A 178 17.68 -0.81 -3.36
CA GLU A 178 16.41 -1.38 -2.90
C GLU A 178 16.22 -2.84 -3.29
N LEU A 179 16.84 -3.29 -4.37
CA LEU A 179 16.81 -4.71 -4.76
C LEU A 179 17.53 -5.63 -3.77
N GLN A 180 18.34 -5.07 -2.87
CA GLN A 180 18.93 -5.83 -1.75
C GLN A 180 17.90 -6.10 -0.64
N LEU A 181 16.90 -5.26 -0.52
CA LEU A 181 15.83 -5.37 0.48
C LEU A 181 14.62 -6.12 -0.07
N TRP A 182 14.36 -5.98 -1.38
CA TRP A 182 13.23 -6.56 -2.09
C TRP A 182 13.76 -7.48 -3.20
N ASN A 183 12.93 -8.44 -3.62
CA ASN A 183 13.25 -9.26 -4.81
C ASN A 183 13.37 -8.36 -6.04
N ASN A 184 14.04 -8.85 -7.08
CA ASN A 184 14.03 -8.18 -8.38
C ASN A 184 12.60 -8.01 -8.86
N HIS A 185 12.17 -6.77 -9.01
CA HIS A 185 10.84 -6.38 -9.46
C HIS A 185 10.93 -5.12 -10.30
N MET A 186 9.95 -4.93 -11.16
CA MET A 186 9.81 -3.73 -12.01
C MET A 186 11.13 -3.32 -12.68
N MET A 187 11.87 -4.35 -13.15
CA MET A 187 13.19 -4.18 -13.77
C MET A 187 13.07 -3.46 -15.11
N ALA A 188 13.93 -2.48 -15.36
CA ALA A 188 13.97 -1.75 -16.62
C ALA A 188 14.05 -2.71 -17.82
N GLY A 189 13.15 -2.52 -18.79
CA GLY A 189 13.05 -3.37 -19.98
C GLY A 189 12.26 -4.67 -19.79
N SER A 190 11.79 -5.00 -18.59
CA SER A 190 10.96 -6.19 -18.35
C SER A 190 9.47 -5.91 -18.65
N TYR A 191 8.67 -6.98 -18.76
CA TYR A 191 7.21 -6.88 -18.78
C TYR A 191 6.67 -6.33 -17.47
N GLY A 192 7.28 -6.70 -16.34
CA GLY A 192 6.86 -6.32 -15.01
C GLY A 192 6.87 -4.81 -14.75
N VAL A 193 7.79 -4.06 -15.39
CA VAL A 193 7.90 -2.60 -15.25
C VAL A 193 6.81 -1.83 -16.00
N GLN A 194 6.10 -2.47 -16.91
CA GLN A 194 5.05 -1.82 -17.70
C GLN A 194 3.80 -1.58 -16.86
N ILE A 195 3.14 -0.45 -17.10
CA ILE A 195 1.87 -0.13 -16.44
C ILE A 195 0.79 -1.09 -16.94
N ILE A 196 -0.06 -1.53 -16.02
CA ILE A 196 -1.17 -2.45 -16.28
C ILE A 196 -2.08 -1.87 -17.37
N ASP A 197 -2.39 -2.67 -18.39
CA ASP A 197 -3.14 -2.24 -19.57
C ASP A 197 -4.50 -1.62 -19.27
N GLU A 198 -5.22 -2.14 -18.27
CA GLU A 198 -6.56 -1.66 -17.88
C GLU A 198 -6.55 -0.23 -17.33
N VAL A 199 -5.41 0.23 -16.85
CA VAL A 199 -5.25 1.54 -16.22
C VAL A 199 -4.10 2.36 -16.82
N LYS A 200 -3.67 2.04 -18.03
CA LYS A 200 -2.57 2.73 -18.70
C LYS A 200 -2.79 4.23 -18.89
N PRO A 201 -1.71 5.00 -18.94
CA PRO A 201 -1.78 6.43 -19.20
C PRO A 201 -2.51 6.76 -20.49
N ALA A 202 -3.27 7.85 -20.47
CA ALA A 202 -3.87 8.47 -21.64
C ALA A 202 -3.07 9.72 -22.06
N PRO A 203 -3.29 10.25 -23.25
CA PRO A 203 -2.71 11.54 -23.65
C PRO A 203 -3.02 12.63 -22.61
N GLY A 204 -1.99 13.32 -22.15
CA GLY A 204 -2.09 14.36 -21.12
C GLY A 204 -1.73 13.88 -19.70
N ASP A 205 -1.66 12.57 -19.44
CA ASP A 205 -1.17 12.05 -18.18
C ASP A 205 0.36 12.16 -18.08
N SER A 206 0.86 12.22 -16.86
CA SER A 206 2.29 12.24 -16.58
C SER A 206 2.75 10.90 -16.01
N VAL A 207 3.96 10.47 -16.39
CA VAL A 207 4.59 9.27 -15.81
C VAL A 207 5.94 9.69 -15.22
N VAL A 208 6.10 9.44 -13.93
CA VAL A 208 7.32 9.68 -13.16
C VAL A 208 7.89 8.32 -12.76
N TYR A 209 9.16 8.09 -13.02
CA TYR A 209 9.82 6.88 -12.59
C TYR A 209 10.66 7.12 -11.35
N LYS A 210 10.56 6.20 -10.40
CA LYS A 210 11.33 6.15 -9.16
C LYS A 210 12.12 4.84 -9.07
N ASN A 211 13.21 4.86 -8.32
CA ASN A 211 13.96 3.68 -7.93
C ASN A 211 14.24 3.66 -6.42
N ARG A 212 13.37 4.37 -5.69
CA ARG A 212 13.33 4.44 -4.23
C ARG A 212 11.88 4.34 -3.78
N PHE A 213 11.68 3.82 -2.59
CA PHE A 213 10.35 3.71 -1.98
C PHE A 213 9.63 5.07 -1.94
N ASN A 214 10.35 6.14 -1.64
CA ASN A 214 9.79 7.48 -1.65
C ASN A 214 9.82 8.07 -3.08
N GLY A 215 8.63 8.31 -3.64
CA GLY A 215 8.44 8.85 -4.99
C GLY A 215 8.99 10.27 -5.22
N PHE A 216 9.37 11.00 -4.18
CA PHE A 216 9.98 12.32 -4.29
C PHE A 216 11.52 12.29 -4.37
N VAL A 217 12.16 11.17 -4.00
CA VAL A 217 13.61 11.08 -3.98
C VAL A 217 14.17 10.84 -5.38
N ASN A 218 14.97 11.79 -5.86
CA ASN A 218 15.62 11.75 -7.17
C ASN A 218 14.64 11.58 -8.35
N THR A 219 13.44 12.17 -8.24
CA THR A 219 12.41 12.13 -9.27
C THR A 219 11.97 13.53 -9.69
N THR A 220 11.14 13.60 -10.72
CA THR A 220 10.52 14.86 -11.18
C THR A 220 9.16 15.13 -10.51
N LEU A 221 8.71 14.32 -9.55
CA LEU A 221 7.35 14.42 -9.00
C LEU A 221 7.06 15.80 -8.39
N ASP A 222 7.92 16.31 -7.51
CA ASP A 222 7.74 17.63 -6.90
C ASP A 222 7.69 18.74 -7.96
N LYS A 223 8.62 18.70 -8.92
CA LYS A 223 8.63 19.65 -10.04
C LYS A 223 7.34 19.59 -10.86
N THR A 224 6.85 18.40 -11.17
CA THR A 224 5.62 18.16 -11.94
C THR A 224 4.41 18.75 -11.19
N LEU A 225 4.27 18.45 -9.91
CA LEU A 225 3.18 18.96 -9.07
C LEU A 225 3.20 20.52 -9.00
N ARG A 226 4.38 21.12 -8.81
CA ARG A 226 4.53 22.58 -8.76
C ARG A 226 4.24 23.24 -10.11
N GLN A 227 4.73 22.67 -11.20
CA GLN A 227 4.46 23.20 -12.55
C GLN A 227 2.98 23.18 -12.91
N MET A 228 2.25 22.16 -12.45
CA MET A 228 0.81 22.05 -12.61
C MET A 228 0.03 22.85 -11.54
N GLN A 229 0.72 23.53 -10.62
CA GLN A 229 0.13 24.28 -9.52
C GLN A 229 -0.79 23.42 -8.64
N ILE A 230 -0.50 22.14 -8.50
CA ILE A 230 -1.28 21.22 -7.67
C ILE A 230 -1.07 21.57 -6.19
N ASN A 231 -2.15 21.70 -5.45
CA ASN A 231 -2.15 21.94 -4.00
C ASN A 231 -2.83 20.80 -3.20
N THR A 232 -3.40 19.84 -3.90
CA THR A 232 -4.09 18.69 -3.29
C THR A 232 -3.77 17.42 -4.07
N VAL A 233 -3.39 16.35 -3.37
CA VAL A 233 -3.04 15.08 -4.00
C VAL A 233 -3.97 13.98 -3.50
N ILE A 234 -4.57 13.25 -4.43
CA ILE A 234 -5.37 12.06 -4.17
C ILE A 234 -4.47 10.86 -4.49
N MET A 235 -3.97 10.20 -3.44
CA MET A 235 -3.11 9.03 -3.59
C MET A 235 -3.93 7.79 -3.87
N THR A 236 -3.50 7.01 -4.86
CA THR A 236 -4.07 5.70 -5.18
C THR A 236 -2.99 4.78 -5.75
N GLY A 237 -3.27 3.50 -5.81
CA GLY A 237 -2.33 2.51 -6.35
C GLY A 237 -2.14 1.34 -5.40
N TRP A 238 -0.95 0.77 -5.42
CA TRP A 238 -0.56 -0.40 -4.63
C TRP A 238 0.52 -0.04 -3.58
#